data_587feab9d533eed1998b2f5ce6dd8a35
#
_entry.id   587feab9d533eed1998b2f5ce6dd8a35
#
_cell.length_a   1.000
_cell.length_b   1.000
_cell.length_c   1.000
_cell.angle_alpha   90.00
_cell.angle_beta   90.00
_cell.angle_gamma   90.00
#
_symmetry.space_group_name_H-M   'P 1'
#
loop_
_entity.id
_entity.type
_entity.pdbx_description
1 polymer ?
#
loop_
_entity_poly.entity_id
_entity_poly.type
_entity_poly.pdbx_seq_one_letter_code
_entity_poly.pdbx_strand_id
1 'polypeptide(L)'
;MKDKALEKALGTLVTLKSITKFWKNYERRNNIGKSRERKNVIHRQAFMQVARVTAKLPCIKVAGILEKNHATVIHACKLHETNYRFDADYREIHSFMYKKINELLLSNGYIPESAKNNEKLLEMHYKLSKVSKRLREVIIEFEDYKKSVKKEMEKSKVIINYSDSLKKRNEKLNRELIRLKKLL
;
A
#
# COMPACT_ATOMS: atom_id res chain seq x y z
N MET A 1 -28.62 13.13 -8.07
CA MET A 1 -28.68 11.71 -7.65
C MET A 1 -27.63 10.82 -8.29
N LYS A 2 -27.20 11.04 -9.56
CA LYS A 2 -26.16 10.25 -10.25
C LYS A 2 -24.79 10.36 -9.59
N ASP A 3 -24.38 11.53 -9.09
CA ASP A 3 -23.04 11.76 -8.52
C ASP A 3 -22.80 10.97 -7.23
N LYS A 4 -23.79 10.86 -6.33
CA LYS A 4 -23.68 10.06 -5.11
C LYS A 4 -23.52 8.55 -5.38
N ALA A 5 -24.13 8.03 -6.43
CA ALA A 5 -23.99 6.64 -6.83
C ALA A 5 -22.59 6.39 -7.42
N LEU A 6 -22.04 7.34 -8.18
CA LEU A 6 -20.70 7.29 -8.75
C LEU A 6 -19.63 7.36 -7.65
N GLU A 7 -19.75 8.28 -6.70
CA GLU A 7 -18.86 8.40 -5.55
C GLU A 7 -18.86 7.12 -4.69
N LYS A 8 -20.04 6.54 -4.46
CA LYS A 8 -20.18 5.28 -3.73
C LYS A 8 -19.52 4.11 -4.48
N ALA A 9 -19.67 4.05 -5.80
CA ALA A 9 -19.06 3.03 -6.64
C ALA A 9 -17.53 3.15 -6.66
N LEU A 10 -17.00 4.37 -6.80
CA LEU A 10 -15.57 4.66 -6.76
C LEU A 10 -14.96 4.32 -5.37
N GLY A 11 -15.63 4.71 -4.29
CA GLY A 11 -15.20 4.38 -2.92
C GLY A 11 -15.14 2.86 -2.69
N THR A 12 -16.12 2.12 -3.19
CA THR A 12 -16.13 0.65 -3.11
C THR A 12 -14.99 0.02 -3.92
N LEU A 13 -14.68 0.57 -5.10
CA LEU A 13 -13.59 0.07 -5.95
C LEU A 13 -12.23 0.29 -5.32
N VAL A 14 -11.97 1.46 -4.76
CA VAL A 14 -10.71 1.79 -4.06
C VAL A 14 -10.53 0.88 -2.84
N THR A 15 -11.60 0.70 -2.06
CA THR A 15 -11.62 -0.19 -0.90
C THR A 15 -11.32 -1.64 -1.30
N LEU A 16 -11.93 -2.14 -2.37
CA LEU A 16 -11.70 -3.50 -2.87
C LEU A 16 -10.24 -3.71 -3.27
N LYS A 17 -9.63 -2.77 -4.02
CA LYS A 17 -8.22 -2.84 -4.41
C LYS A 17 -7.29 -2.88 -3.20
N SER A 18 -7.53 -2.02 -2.21
CA SER A 18 -6.71 -1.96 -0.99
C SER A 18 -6.80 -3.25 -0.17
N ILE A 19 -8.00 -3.80 0.01
CA ILE A 19 -8.22 -5.06 0.73
C ILE A 19 -7.61 -6.24 -0.03
N THR A 20 -7.72 -6.27 -1.36
CA THR A 20 -7.09 -7.32 -2.19
C THR A 20 -5.57 -7.28 -2.05
N LYS A 21 -4.96 -6.09 -2.11
CA LYS A 21 -3.52 -5.90 -1.92
C LYS A 21 -3.07 -6.34 -0.52
N PHE A 22 -3.85 -5.97 0.50
CA PHE A 22 -3.59 -6.39 1.88
C PHE A 22 -3.59 -7.91 2.00
N TRP A 23 -4.65 -8.60 1.51
CA TRP A 23 -4.74 -10.06 1.57
C TRP A 23 -3.56 -10.74 0.88
N LYS A 24 -3.25 -10.38 -0.36
CA LYS A 24 -2.14 -10.98 -1.11
C LYS A 24 -0.78 -10.83 -0.39
N ASN A 25 -0.53 -9.67 0.21
CA ASN A 25 0.67 -9.44 0.99
C ASN A 25 0.69 -10.26 2.29
N TYR A 26 -0.46 -10.36 2.96
CA TYR A 26 -0.61 -11.14 4.19
C TYR A 26 -0.44 -12.64 3.92
N GLU A 27 -1.11 -13.18 2.92
CA GLU A 27 -1.03 -14.56 2.46
C GLU A 27 0.41 -14.97 2.19
N ARG A 28 1.16 -14.14 1.45
CA ARG A 28 2.57 -14.39 1.13
C ARG A 28 3.46 -14.35 2.38
N ARG A 29 3.29 -13.37 3.26
CA ARG A 29 4.12 -13.22 4.47
C ARG A 29 3.92 -14.36 5.48
N ASN A 30 2.74 -14.90 5.54
CA ASN A 30 2.38 -15.95 6.50
C ASN A 30 2.38 -17.35 5.87
N ASN A 31 2.84 -17.49 4.61
CA ASN A 31 2.86 -18.76 3.88
C ASN A 31 1.50 -19.50 3.90
N ILE A 32 0.41 -18.74 3.70
CA ILE A 32 -0.94 -19.31 3.74
C ILE A 32 -1.21 -20.03 2.43
N GLY A 33 -1.11 -21.35 2.45
CA GLY A 33 -1.37 -22.20 1.30
C GLY A 33 -2.86 -22.37 0.97
N LYS A 34 -3.14 -22.94 -0.21
CA LYS A 34 -4.51 -23.33 -0.61
C LYS A 34 -5.00 -24.60 0.07
N SER A 35 -4.14 -25.27 0.87
CA SER A 35 -4.46 -26.53 1.55
C SER A 35 -5.64 -26.41 2.52
N ARG A 36 -6.22 -27.57 2.90
CA ARG A 36 -7.29 -27.65 3.89
C ARG A 36 -6.78 -27.78 5.32
N GLU A 37 -5.48 -27.64 5.54
CA GLU A 37 -4.91 -27.61 6.89
C GLU A 37 -5.57 -26.52 7.73
N ARG A 38 -5.85 -26.84 8.99
CA ARG A 38 -6.52 -25.91 9.91
C ARG A 38 -5.84 -24.55 9.96
N LYS A 39 -4.51 -24.53 10.05
CA LYS A 39 -3.71 -23.29 10.04
C LYS A 39 -4.09 -22.36 8.88
N ASN A 40 -4.18 -22.90 7.67
CA ASN A 40 -4.51 -22.11 6.48
C ASN A 40 -6.00 -21.74 6.42
N VAL A 41 -6.86 -22.60 6.93
CA VAL A 41 -8.32 -22.40 6.93
C VAL A 41 -8.73 -21.26 7.85
N ILE A 42 -8.19 -21.20 9.08
CA ILE A 42 -8.55 -20.17 10.07
C ILE A 42 -8.20 -18.75 9.57
N HIS A 43 -7.05 -18.56 8.94
CA HIS A 43 -6.66 -17.28 8.35
C HIS A 43 -7.66 -16.83 7.27
N ARG A 44 -8.02 -17.74 6.35
CA ARG A 44 -8.97 -17.44 5.29
C ARG A 44 -10.38 -17.15 5.84
N GLN A 45 -10.84 -17.92 6.82
CA GLN A 45 -12.15 -17.71 7.45
C GLN A 45 -12.21 -16.38 8.20
N ALA A 46 -11.18 -16.01 8.95
CA ALA A 46 -11.09 -14.74 9.63
C ALA A 46 -11.13 -13.57 8.63
N PHE A 47 -10.34 -13.65 7.55
CA PHE A 47 -10.36 -12.65 6.49
C PHE A 47 -11.74 -12.54 5.81
N MET A 48 -12.38 -13.67 5.46
CA MET A 48 -13.70 -13.68 4.84
C MET A 48 -14.74 -12.97 5.70
N GLN A 49 -14.76 -13.27 7.01
CA GLN A 49 -15.68 -12.66 7.93
C GLN A 49 -15.44 -11.15 8.05
N VAL A 50 -14.21 -10.72 8.30
CA VAL A 50 -13.89 -9.30 8.47
C VAL A 50 -14.14 -8.52 7.19
N ALA A 51 -13.71 -9.02 6.03
CA ALA A 51 -13.95 -8.36 4.75
C ALA A 51 -15.44 -8.23 4.42
N ARG A 52 -16.25 -9.25 4.78
CA ARG A 52 -17.72 -9.23 4.56
C ARG A 52 -18.42 -8.29 5.52
N VAL A 53 -18.12 -8.37 6.81
CA VAL A 53 -18.90 -7.66 7.85
C VAL A 53 -18.37 -6.24 8.05
N THR A 54 -17.05 -6.06 8.18
CA THR A 54 -16.44 -4.76 8.48
C THR A 54 -16.34 -3.87 7.23
N ALA A 55 -15.83 -4.42 6.12
CA ALA A 55 -15.71 -3.68 4.87
C ALA A 55 -16.99 -3.72 4.02
N LYS A 56 -18.02 -4.43 4.46
CA LYS A 56 -19.32 -4.57 3.77
C LYS A 56 -19.20 -5.06 2.31
N LEU A 57 -18.12 -5.79 1.99
CA LEU A 57 -17.93 -6.32 0.65
C LEU A 57 -18.94 -7.44 0.35
N PRO A 58 -19.53 -7.50 -0.84
CA PRO A 58 -20.35 -8.62 -1.25
C PRO A 58 -19.63 -9.95 -1.20
N CYS A 59 -20.29 -11.05 -0.83
CA CYS A 59 -19.68 -12.38 -0.73
C CYS A 59 -18.97 -12.81 -2.01
N ILE A 60 -19.50 -12.46 -3.19
CA ILE A 60 -18.90 -12.74 -4.50
C ILE A 60 -17.52 -12.04 -4.63
N LYS A 61 -17.42 -10.77 -4.19
CA LYS A 61 -16.16 -10.02 -4.25
C LYS A 61 -15.11 -10.58 -3.28
N VAL A 62 -15.52 -10.93 -2.06
CA VAL A 62 -14.63 -11.58 -1.07
C VAL A 62 -14.17 -12.95 -1.58
N ALA A 63 -15.07 -13.72 -2.15
CA ALA A 63 -14.76 -15.01 -2.77
C ALA A 63 -13.74 -14.87 -3.91
N GLY A 64 -13.90 -13.87 -4.76
CA GLY A 64 -12.96 -13.58 -5.85
C GLY A 64 -11.56 -13.23 -5.38
N ILE A 65 -11.40 -12.52 -4.24
CA ILE A 65 -10.07 -12.23 -3.65
C ILE A 65 -9.33 -13.52 -3.27
N LEU A 66 -10.05 -14.52 -2.78
CA LEU A 66 -9.52 -15.79 -2.26
C LEU A 66 -9.55 -16.92 -3.28
N GLU A 67 -10.06 -16.68 -4.48
CA GLU A 67 -10.31 -17.71 -5.51
C GLU A 67 -11.17 -18.88 -4.97
N LYS A 68 -12.24 -18.54 -4.23
CA LYS A 68 -13.17 -19.49 -3.60
C LYS A 68 -14.59 -19.25 -4.10
N ASN A 69 -15.49 -20.19 -3.78
CA ASN A 69 -16.92 -20.04 -4.05
C ASN A 69 -17.54 -19.08 -2.99
N HIS A 70 -18.54 -18.28 -3.39
CA HIS A 70 -19.26 -17.39 -2.48
C HIS A 70 -19.94 -18.14 -1.31
N ALA A 71 -20.37 -19.37 -1.52
CA ALA A 71 -20.91 -20.23 -0.46
C ALA A 71 -19.88 -20.48 0.66
N THR A 72 -18.58 -20.56 0.33
CA THR A 72 -17.49 -20.69 1.32
C THR A 72 -17.42 -19.45 2.22
N VAL A 73 -17.64 -18.26 1.67
CA VAL A 73 -17.66 -17.02 2.45
C VAL A 73 -18.87 -17.00 3.40
N ILE A 74 -20.04 -17.41 2.91
CA ILE A 74 -21.25 -17.49 3.75
C ILE A 74 -21.04 -18.47 4.89
N HIS A 75 -20.45 -19.65 4.61
CA HIS A 75 -20.14 -20.65 5.62
C HIS A 75 -19.14 -20.12 6.65
N ALA A 76 -18.07 -19.45 6.23
CA ALA A 76 -17.10 -18.84 7.13
C ALA A 76 -17.75 -17.81 8.06
N CYS A 77 -18.66 -16.98 7.55
CA CYS A 77 -19.40 -16.03 8.37
C CYS A 77 -20.32 -16.71 9.40
N LYS A 78 -20.95 -17.82 9.04
CA LYS A 78 -21.80 -18.62 9.97
C LYS A 78 -20.98 -19.25 11.08
N LEU A 79 -19.77 -19.72 10.78
CA LEU A 79 -18.88 -20.35 11.76
C LEU A 79 -18.13 -19.36 12.65
N HIS A 80 -18.21 -18.07 12.33
CA HIS A 80 -17.43 -17.03 13.02
C HIS A 80 -17.65 -17.06 14.54
N GLU A 81 -18.89 -17.05 14.99
CA GLU A 81 -19.23 -16.99 16.41
C GLU A 81 -18.67 -18.18 17.18
N THR A 82 -18.82 -19.39 16.62
CA THR A 82 -18.27 -20.62 17.19
C THR A 82 -16.75 -20.58 17.24
N ASN A 83 -16.09 -20.25 16.12
CA ASN A 83 -14.64 -20.16 16.07
C ASN A 83 -14.10 -19.06 17.00
N TYR A 84 -14.75 -17.90 17.05
CA TYR A 84 -14.33 -16.80 17.91
C TYR A 84 -14.44 -17.18 19.41
N ARG A 85 -15.45 -17.96 19.77
CA ARG A 85 -15.68 -18.40 21.16
C ARG A 85 -14.69 -19.47 21.60
N PHE A 86 -14.38 -20.46 20.75
CA PHE A 86 -13.68 -21.67 21.16
C PHE A 86 -12.25 -21.80 20.62
N ASP A 87 -11.82 -20.97 19.67
CA ASP A 87 -10.51 -21.04 19.03
C ASP A 87 -9.70 -19.76 19.33
N ALA A 88 -8.66 -19.89 20.15
CA ALA A 88 -7.79 -18.78 20.54
C ALA A 88 -7.00 -18.23 19.35
N ASP A 89 -6.47 -19.11 18.49
CA ASP A 89 -5.70 -18.72 17.31
C ASP A 89 -6.58 -17.95 16.32
N TYR A 90 -7.82 -18.43 16.14
CA TYR A 90 -8.79 -17.71 15.31
C TYR A 90 -9.08 -16.31 15.86
N ARG A 91 -9.25 -16.14 17.19
CA ARG A 91 -9.49 -14.82 17.80
C ARG A 91 -8.36 -13.84 17.54
N GLU A 92 -7.12 -14.29 17.71
CA GLU A 92 -5.94 -13.47 17.51
C GLU A 92 -5.85 -13.01 16.05
N ILE A 93 -5.95 -13.95 15.12
CA ILE A 93 -5.92 -13.69 13.69
C ILE A 93 -7.06 -12.75 13.28
N HIS A 94 -8.28 -13.00 13.77
CA HIS A 94 -9.45 -12.19 13.49
C HIS A 94 -9.25 -10.74 14.00
N SER A 95 -8.78 -10.57 15.23
CA SER A 95 -8.53 -9.24 15.82
C SER A 95 -7.48 -8.46 15.04
N PHE A 96 -6.42 -9.13 14.62
CA PHE A 96 -5.41 -8.54 13.74
C PHE A 96 -6.00 -8.10 12.40
N MET A 97 -6.77 -8.98 11.73
CA MET A 97 -7.43 -8.67 10.45
C MET A 97 -8.41 -7.50 10.59
N TYR A 98 -9.22 -7.52 11.65
CA TYR A 98 -10.16 -6.44 11.96
C TYR A 98 -9.48 -5.10 12.12
N LYS A 99 -8.41 -5.03 12.92
CA LYS A 99 -7.61 -3.81 13.10
C LYS A 99 -7.05 -3.30 11.77
N LYS A 100 -6.41 -4.19 10.99
CA LYS A 100 -5.78 -3.81 9.73
C LYS A 100 -6.77 -3.39 8.66
N ILE A 101 -7.90 -4.07 8.53
CA ILE A 101 -8.93 -3.67 7.56
C ILE A 101 -9.59 -2.36 7.98
N ASN A 102 -9.82 -2.10 9.26
CA ASN A 102 -10.30 -0.80 9.72
C ASN A 102 -9.31 0.33 9.42
N GLU A 103 -8.00 0.14 9.67
CA GLU A 103 -6.97 1.11 9.31
C GLU A 103 -7.02 1.44 7.81
N LEU A 104 -7.17 0.44 6.95
CA LEU A 104 -7.30 0.62 5.51
C LEU A 104 -8.59 1.35 5.11
N LEU A 105 -9.71 1.04 5.76
CA LEU A 105 -10.98 1.71 5.52
C LEU A 105 -10.90 3.18 5.88
N LEU A 106 -10.35 3.50 7.05
CA LEU A 106 -10.14 4.87 7.52
C LEU A 106 -9.21 5.66 6.58
N SER A 107 -8.11 5.07 6.15
CA SER A 107 -7.18 5.71 5.22
C SER A 107 -7.80 5.99 3.83
N ASN A 108 -8.84 5.26 3.45
CA ASN A 108 -9.61 5.47 2.22
C ASN A 108 -10.86 6.35 2.42
N GLY A 109 -11.00 6.99 3.60
CA GLY A 109 -12.12 7.89 3.89
C GLY A 109 -13.44 7.19 4.26
N TYR A 110 -13.39 5.87 4.57
CA TYR A 110 -14.56 5.17 5.06
C TYR A 110 -14.82 5.52 6.53
N ILE A 111 -16.04 5.94 6.84
CA ILE A 111 -16.47 6.25 8.20
C ILE A 111 -17.33 5.07 8.72
N PRO A 112 -16.88 4.35 9.79
CA PRO A 112 -17.66 3.28 10.38
C PRO A 112 -19.04 3.76 10.85
N GLU A 113 -20.05 2.90 10.78
CA GLU A 113 -21.41 3.24 11.18
C GLU A 113 -21.54 3.63 12.65
N SER A 114 -20.72 3.03 13.51
CA SER A 114 -20.58 3.38 14.92
C SER A 114 -20.05 4.81 15.15
N ALA A 115 -19.33 5.36 14.18
CA ALA A 115 -18.79 6.72 14.26
C ALA A 115 -19.79 7.78 13.74
N LYS A 116 -20.80 7.37 12.97
CA LYS A 116 -21.81 8.30 12.41
C LYS A 116 -22.67 8.95 13.48
N ASN A 117 -22.81 8.31 14.63
CA ASN A 117 -23.60 8.82 15.75
C ASN A 117 -22.81 9.75 16.67
N ASN A 118 -21.53 10.00 16.37
CA ASN A 118 -20.67 10.87 17.17
C ASN A 118 -20.08 11.98 16.26
N GLU A 119 -20.71 13.15 16.31
CA GLU A 119 -20.37 14.29 15.46
C GLU A 119 -18.89 14.71 15.56
N LYS A 120 -18.32 14.65 16.75
CA LYS A 120 -16.90 14.97 17.00
C LYS A 120 -15.96 13.94 16.37
N LEU A 121 -16.35 12.66 16.38
CA LEU A 121 -15.59 11.57 15.74
C LEU A 121 -15.64 11.70 14.22
N LEU A 122 -16.77 12.09 13.66
CA LEU A 122 -16.98 12.39 12.24
C LEU A 122 -16.06 13.53 11.77
N GLU A 123 -16.01 14.61 12.54
CA GLU A 123 -15.15 15.76 12.23
C GLU A 123 -13.66 15.39 12.27
N MET A 124 -13.24 14.61 13.29
CA MET A 124 -11.87 14.10 13.37
C MET A 124 -11.54 13.20 12.19
N HIS A 125 -12.42 12.29 11.76
CA HIS A 125 -12.22 11.44 10.59
C HIS A 125 -12.09 12.24 9.30
N TYR A 126 -12.91 13.29 9.15
CA TYR A 126 -12.82 14.19 7.99
C TYR A 126 -11.45 14.89 7.95
N LYS A 127 -11.01 15.46 9.09
CA LYS A 127 -9.69 16.10 9.20
C LYS A 127 -8.56 15.12 8.89
N LEU A 128 -8.63 13.90 9.43
CA LEU A 128 -7.61 12.86 9.19
C LEU A 128 -7.55 12.45 7.72
N SER A 129 -8.70 12.28 7.07
CA SER A 129 -8.78 11.95 5.65
C SER A 129 -8.13 13.04 4.78
N LYS A 130 -8.39 14.31 5.09
CA LYS A 130 -7.80 15.46 4.39
C LYS A 130 -6.28 15.52 4.55
N VAL A 131 -5.78 15.32 5.77
CA VAL A 131 -4.34 15.27 6.07
C VAL A 131 -3.67 14.10 5.35
N SER A 132 -4.28 12.92 5.39
CA SER A 132 -3.77 11.73 4.70
C SER A 132 -3.71 11.90 3.17
N LYS A 133 -4.67 12.63 2.60
CA LYS A 133 -4.63 12.97 1.17
C LYS A 133 -3.45 13.90 0.86
N ARG A 134 -3.29 14.97 1.65
CA ARG A 134 -2.20 15.92 1.46
C ARG A 134 -0.82 15.28 1.65
N LEU A 135 -0.69 14.39 2.63
CA LEU A 135 0.55 13.64 2.86
C LEU A 135 0.93 12.80 1.64
N ARG A 136 -0.03 12.13 1.00
CA ARG A 136 0.23 11.37 -0.25
C ARG A 136 0.71 12.26 -1.39
N GLU A 137 0.11 13.43 -1.55
CA GLU A 137 0.52 14.41 -2.56
C GLU A 137 1.97 14.86 -2.31
N VAL A 138 2.30 15.23 -1.08
CA VAL A 138 3.67 15.65 -0.69
C VAL A 138 4.69 14.53 -0.89
N ILE A 139 4.34 13.27 -0.62
CA ILE A 139 5.24 12.13 -0.87
C ILE A 139 5.55 12.00 -2.36
N ILE A 140 4.55 12.16 -3.23
CA ILE A 140 4.75 12.10 -4.68
C ILE A 140 5.65 13.25 -5.14
N GLU A 141 5.36 14.49 -4.70
CA GLU A 141 6.17 15.67 -4.99
C GLU A 141 7.64 15.47 -4.55
N PHE A 142 7.84 14.90 -3.36
CA PHE A 142 9.18 14.61 -2.84
C PHE A 142 9.92 13.54 -3.64
N GLU A 143 9.23 12.50 -4.08
CA GLU A 143 9.83 11.47 -4.94
C GLU A 143 10.24 12.02 -6.30
N ASP A 144 9.45 12.91 -6.88
CA ASP A 144 9.77 13.54 -8.15
C ASP A 144 10.93 14.55 -8.00
N TYR A 145 10.96 15.30 -6.90
CA TYR A 145 12.11 16.14 -6.55
C TYR A 145 13.39 15.31 -6.39
N LYS A 146 13.34 14.18 -5.70
CA LYS A 146 14.48 13.28 -5.53
C LYS A 146 15.02 12.75 -6.87
N LYS A 147 14.12 12.45 -7.83
CA LYS A 147 14.52 12.05 -9.19
C LYS A 147 15.22 13.18 -9.95
N SER A 148 14.69 14.40 -9.82
CA SER A 148 15.29 15.57 -10.48
C SER A 148 16.69 15.88 -9.94
N VAL A 149 16.85 15.86 -8.61
CA VAL A 149 18.16 16.04 -7.96
C VAL A 149 19.16 14.97 -8.41
N LYS A 150 18.75 13.71 -8.47
CA LYS A 150 19.61 12.62 -8.96
C LYS A 150 20.07 12.87 -10.40
N LYS A 151 19.18 13.34 -11.27
CA LYS A 151 19.49 13.67 -12.68
C LYS A 151 20.49 14.82 -12.77
N GLU A 152 20.36 15.85 -11.93
CA GLU A 152 21.30 16.99 -11.89
C GLU A 152 22.68 16.56 -11.35
N MET A 153 22.70 15.71 -10.32
CA MET A 153 23.97 15.14 -9.80
C MET A 153 24.70 14.31 -10.87
N GLU A 154 23.97 13.55 -11.69
CA GLU A 154 24.57 12.78 -12.79
C GLU A 154 25.18 13.70 -13.88
N LYS A 155 24.48 14.77 -14.25
CA LYS A 155 25.02 15.78 -15.16
C LYS A 155 26.30 16.43 -14.60
N SER A 156 26.31 16.78 -13.32
CA SER A 156 27.46 17.36 -12.65
C SER A 156 28.68 16.43 -12.65
N LYS A 157 28.48 15.13 -12.47
CA LYS A 157 29.55 14.13 -12.59
C LYS A 157 30.16 14.08 -13.98
N VAL A 158 29.33 14.18 -15.04
CA VAL A 158 29.82 14.22 -16.42
C VAL A 158 30.70 15.47 -16.65
N ILE A 159 30.29 16.63 -16.14
CA ILE A 159 31.06 17.86 -16.25
C ILE A 159 32.41 17.76 -15.51
N ILE A 160 32.39 17.20 -14.30
CA ILE A 160 33.63 16.98 -13.52
C ILE A 160 34.58 16.08 -14.29
N ASN A 161 34.12 14.93 -14.79
CA ASN A 161 34.93 13.99 -15.56
C ASN A 161 35.52 14.64 -16.83
N TYR A 162 34.74 15.48 -17.52
CA TYR A 162 35.20 16.23 -18.68
C TYR A 162 36.28 17.25 -18.30
N SER A 163 36.08 18.00 -17.22
CA SER A 163 37.05 18.95 -16.68
C SER A 163 38.38 18.27 -16.35
N ASP A 164 38.34 17.09 -15.72
CA ASP A 164 39.56 16.33 -15.37
C ASP A 164 40.28 15.81 -16.62
N SER A 165 39.52 15.43 -17.66
CA SER A 165 40.11 15.03 -18.94
C SER A 165 40.85 16.19 -19.63
N LEU A 166 40.23 17.38 -19.57
CA LEU A 166 40.86 18.62 -20.11
C LEU A 166 42.11 19.02 -19.35
N LYS A 167 42.11 18.92 -18.02
CA LYS A 167 43.33 19.18 -17.21
C LYS A 167 44.46 18.23 -17.59
N LYS A 168 44.22 16.94 -17.70
CA LYS A 168 45.22 15.95 -18.13
C LYS A 168 45.78 16.27 -19.54
N ARG A 169 44.90 16.69 -20.45
CA ARG A 169 45.31 17.07 -21.79
C ARG A 169 46.18 18.36 -21.80
N ASN A 170 45.83 19.36 -21.02
CA ASN A 170 46.61 20.60 -20.86
C ASN A 170 47.96 20.32 -20.22
N GLU A 171 48.05 19.45 -19.21
CA GLU A 171 49.34 19.05 -18.63
C GLU A 171 50.25 18.33 -19.65
N LYS A 172 49.65 17.50 -20.52
CA LYS A 172 50.40 16.84 -21.60
C LYS A 172 50.94 17.85 -22.61
N LEU A 173 50.09 18.76 -23.04
CA LEU A 173 50.51 19.84 -23.97
C LEU A 173 51.58 20.74 -23.38
N ASN A 174 51.49 21.10 -22.11
CA ASN A 174 52.53 21.89 -21.44
C ASN A 174 53.86 21.17 -21.37
N ARG A 175 53.83 19.85 -21.10
CA ARG A 175 55.08 19.03 -21.12
C ARG A 175 55.71 18.99 -22.52
N GLU A 176 54.91 18.86 -23.58
CA GLU A 176 55.39 18.91 -24.97
C GLU A 176 55.97 20.26 -25.30
N LEU A 177 55.28 21.35 -24.90
CA LEU A 177 55.76 22.75 -25.13
C LEU A 177 57.09 23.00 -24.42
N ILE A 178 57.27 22.53 -23.20
CA ILE A 178 58.58 22.62 -22.49
C ILE A 178 59.66 21.81 -23.20
N ARG A 179 59.34 20.63 -23.74
CA ARG A 179 60.31 19.84 -24.55
C ARG A 179 60.71 20.57 -25.81
N LEU A 180 59.77 21.14 -26.57
CA LEU A 180 60.05 21.89 -27.79
C LEU A 180 60.90 23.14 -27.50
N LYS A 181 60.62 23.86 -26.41
CA LYS A 181 61.44 25.03 -25.99
C LYS A 181 62.86 24.69 -25.59
N LYS A 182 63.14 23.44 -25.21
CA LYS A 182 64.53 22.99 -24.92
C LYS A 182 65.31 22.55 -26.16
N LEU A 183 64.62 22.38 -27.29
CA LEU A 183 65.22 21.98 -28.58
C LEU A 183 65.52 23.17 -29.49
N LEU A 184 65.00 24.36 -29.14
CA LEU A 184 65.34 25.65 -29.71
C LEU A 184 66.44 26.35 -28.94
#